data_1b1a86e9f8807e533f05ab972a130aca
#
_entry.id   1b1a86e9f8807e533f05ab972a130aca
#
_cell.length_a   1.000
_cell.length_b   1.000
_cell.length_c   1.000
_cell.angle_alpha   90.00
_cell.angle_beta   90.00
_cell.angle_gamma   90.00
#
_symmetry.space_group_name_H-M   'P 1'
#
loop_
_entity.id
_entity.type
_entity.pdbx_description
1 polymer ?
#
loop_
_entity_poly.entity_id
_entity_poly.type
_entity_poly.pdbx_seq_one_letter_code
_entity_poly.pdbx_strand_id
1 'polypeptide(L)'
;MITLIATIVLLGVLIFIHELGHYLAARSIGVRVERFSIGYPPRLMAFTSIKDGWEFQFFFYRKNEKGKLEWGPIKTTSITRSGRKGTGTEYCFAIIPFGGYVKVAGIIDESMDATYKHEPYELMSKPKWQQIWFMSAGVIMNTLLAFVIFTGLSYSSGKPIISNEPVINELLPGLPADIAGLRSGDKIKMVEG
;
A
#
# COMPACT_ATOMS: atom_id res chain seq x y z
N MET A 1 2.72 -9.03 20.75
CA MET A 1 3.81 -8.66 19.85
C MET A 1 3.52 -9.06 18.39
N ILE A 2 3.16 -10.31 18.11
CA ILE A 2 2.81 -10.80 16.75
C ILE A 2 1.67 -9.99 16.14
N THR A 3 0.59 -9.75 16.89
CA THR A 3 -0.57 -8.96 16.42
C THR A 3 -0.19 -7.54 15.98
N LEU A 4 0.66 -6.86 16.75
CA LEU A 4 1.13 -5.52 16.41
C LEU A 4 1.93 -5.51 15.11
N ILE A 5 2.85 -6.46 14.94
CA ILE A 5 3.65 -6.58 13.72
C ILE A 5 2.73 -6.89 12.52
N ALA A 6 1.80 -7.83 12.69
CA ALA A 6 0.83 -8.17 11.65
C ALA A 6 -0.02 -6.96 11.23
N THR A 7 -0.48 -6.16 12.19
CA THR A 7 -1.25 -4.94 11.92
C THR A 7 -0.41 -3.91 11.14
N ILE A 8 0.84 -3.70 11.53
CA ILE A 8 1.74 -2.77 10.83
C ILE A 8 1.97 -3.22 9.38
N VAL A 9 2.25 -4.51 9.18
CA VAL A 9 2.45 -5.07 7.84
C VAL A 9 1.19 -4.94 6.99
N LEU A 10 0.02 -5.28 7.55
CA LEU A 10 -1.26 -5.18 6.85
C LEU A 10 -1.55 -3.74 6.43
N LEU A 11 -1.43 -2.79 7.34
CA LEU A 11 -1.64 -1.36 7.04
C LEU A 11 -0.63 -0.88 6.00
N GLY A 12 0.64 -1.28 6.11
CA GLY A 12 1.66 -0.94 5.13
C GLY A 12 1.32 -1.43 3.72
N VAL A 13 0.84 -2.66 3.58
CA VAL A 13 0.39 -3.23 2.30
C VAL A 13 -0.82 -2.48 1.76
N LEU A 14 -1.84 -2.22 2.59
CA LEU A 14 -3.05 -1.50 2.17
C LEU A 14 -2.72 -0.10 1.67
N ILE A 15 -1.87 0.63 2.38
CA ILE A 15 -1.48 1.99 2.00
C ILE A 15 -0.62 1.94 0.72
N PHE A 16 0.34 1.01 0.63
CA PHE A 16 1.15 0.85 -0.58
C PHE A 16 0.28 0.60 -1.82
N ILE A 17 -0.71 -0.29 -1.74
CA ILE A 17 -1.63 -0.59 -2.85
C ILE A 17 -2.51 0.62 -3.18
N HIS A 18 -2.97 1.36 -2.17
CA HIS A 18 -3.71 2.61 -2.34
C HIS A 18 -2.90 3.65 -3.13
N GLU A 19 -1.68 3.92 -2.69
CA GLU A 19 -0.77 4.87 -3.35
C GLU A 19 -0.37 4.40 -4.75
N LEU A 20 -0.20 3.09 -4.94
CA LEU A 20 0.05 2.50 -6.25
C LEU A 20 -1.13 2.77 -7.21
N GLY A 21 -2.36 2.76 -6.70
CA GLY A 21 -3.55 3.16 -7.47
C GLY A 21 -3.45 4.59 -7.99
N HIS A 22 -3.14 5.54 -7.13
CA HIS A 22 -2.94 6.94 -7.52
C HIS A 22 -1.79 7.10 -8.51
N TYR A 23 -0.67 6.41 -8.28
CA TYR A 23 0.47 6.41 -9.19
C TYR A 23 0.08 5.93 -10.60
N LEU A 24 -0.60 4.79 -10.69
CA LEU A 24 -1.02 4.21 -11.97
C LEU A 24 -2.05 5.09 -12.68
N ALA A 25 -3.01 5.64 -11.94
CA ALA A 25 -4.01 6.55 -12.48
C ALA A 25 -3.37 7.85 -13.03
N ALA A 26 -2.47 8.47 -12.27
CA ALA A 26 -1.73 9.64 -12.74
C ALA A 26 -0.99 9.36 -14.06
N ARG A 27 -0.31 8.22 -14.11
CA ARG A 27 0.44 7.80 -15.32
C ARG A 27 -0.50 7.55 -16.51
N SER A 28 -1.67 6.95 -16.29
CA SER A 28 -2.64 6.62 -17.34
C SER A 28 -3.23 7.86 -18.02
N ILE A 29 -3.35 8.96 -17.30
CA ILE A 29 -3.90 10.23 -17.79
C ILE A 29 -2.82 11.26 -18.17
N GLY A 30 -1.54 10.85 -18.17
CA GLY A 30 -0.42 11.70 -18.54
C GLY A 30 -0.15 12.83 -17.53
N VAL A 31 -0.45 12.59 -16.25
CA VAL A 31 -0.04 13.47 -15.15
C VAL A 31 1.38 13.09 -14.72
N ARG A 32 2.20 14.10 -14.50
CA ARG A 32 3.57 13.89 -14.06
C ARG A 32 3.59 13.52 -12.59
N VAL A 33 4.14 12.35 -12.29
CA VAL A 33 4.42 11.95 -10.91
C VAL A 33 5.83 12.40 -10.56
N GLU A 34 5.94 13.27 -9.57
CA GLU A 34 7.21 13.80 -9.08
C GLU A 34 7.86 12.82 -8.10
N ARG A 35 7.06 12.25 -7.17
CA ARG A 35 7.55 11.31 -6.16
C ARG A 35 6.53 10.24 -5.84
N PHE A 36 7.05 9.04 -5.62
CA PHE A 36 6.32 7.91 -5.05
C PHE A 36 7.10 7.43 -3.81
N SER A 37 6.52 7.57 -2.64
CA SER A 37 7.19 7.23 -1.37
C SER A 37 6.49 6.09 -0.64
N ILE A 38 7.27 5.12 -0.21
CA ILE A 38 6.86 4.09 0.74
C ILE A 38 7.38 4.53 2.11
N GLY A 39 6.46 4.84 3.02
CA GLY A 39 6.75 5.44 4.31
C GLY A 39 6.80 6.96 4.28
N TYR A 40 6.82 7.55 5.49
CA TYR A 40 6.97 8.98 5.71
C TYR A 40 8.41 9.35 6.10
N PRO A 41 8.85 10.58 5.80
CA PRO A 41 10.18 11.07 6.15
C PRO A 41 10.56 10.81 7.61
N PRO A 42 11.89 10.69 7.89
CA PRO A 42 13.02 10.95 6.99
C PRO A 42 13.28 9.83 5.98
N ARG A 43 13.78 10.18 4.80
CA ARG A 43 14.09 9.24 3.71
C ARG A 43 15.33 8.43 4.04
N LEU A 44 15.33 7.12 3.72
CA LEU A 44 16.51 6.25 3.81
C LEU A 44 17.23 6.16 2.48
N MET A 45 16.46 5.91 1.43
CA MET A 45 16.99 5.79 0.08
C MET A 45 15.99 6.35 -0.93
N ALA A 46 16.51 6.87 -2.02
CA ALA A 46 15.73 7.28 -3.17
C ALA A 46 16.41 6.86 -4.47
N PHE A 47 15.61 6.58 -5.49
CA PHE A 47 16.09 6.38 -6.85
C PHE A 47 15.22 7.15 -7.81
N THR A 48 15.87 7.92 -8.66
CA THR A 48 15.21 8.83 -9.61
C THR A 48 15.46 8.34 -11.02
N SER A 49 14.38 8.23 -11.80
CA SER A 49 14.48 7.90 -13.22
C SER A 49 14.88 9.15 -14.00
N ILE A 50 16.17 9.31 -14.27
CA ILE A 50 16.75 10.42 -15.03
C ILE A 50 16.85 10.08 -16.52
N LYS A 51 17.11 11.11 -17.35
CA LYS A 51 17.45 10.89 -18.75
C LYS A 51 18.72 10.03 -18.84
N ASP A 52 18.64 8.99 -19.65
CA ASP A 52 19.73 8.03 -19.87
C ASP A 52 20.18 7.25 -18.62
N GLY A 53 19.29 7.06 -17.61
CA GLY A 53 19.67 6.23 -16.48
C GLY A 53 18.82 6.31 -15.22
N TRP A 54 19.47 5.93 -14.14
CA TRP A 54 18.93 5.99 -12.79
C TRP A 54 19.93 6.64 -11.86
N GLU A 55 19.45 7.49 -10.97
CA GLU A 55 20.21 8.08 -9.89
C GLU A 55 19.75 7.48 -8.56
N PHE A 56 20.69 6.95 -7.78
CA PHE A 56 20.47 6.34 -6.47
C PHE A 56 21.06 7.24 -5.40
N GLN A 57 20.27 7.55 -4.38
CA GLN A 57 20.67 8.37 -3.25
C GLN A 57 20.42 7.64 -1.94
N PHE A 58 21.42 7.63 -1.07
CA PHE A 58 21.32 7.13 0.30
C PHE A 58 21.37 8.30 1.26
N PHE A 59 20.45 8.33 2.22
CA PHE A 59 20.28 9.42 3.17
C PHE A 59 20.71 8.97 4.57
N PHE A 60 21.43 9.84 5.24
CA PHE A 60 21.80 9.67 6.64
C PHE A 60 22.22 11.02 7.24
N TYR A 61 22.61 11.05 8.49
CA TYR A 61 23.15 12.24 9.12
C TYR A 61 24.47 12.66 8.47
N ARG A 62 24.54 13.90 8.01
CA ARG A 62 25.76 14.54 7.51
C ARG A 62 25.97 15.88 8.19
N LYS A 63 27.21 16.35 8.25
CA LYS A 63 27.51 17.73 8.65
C LYS A 63 27.33 18.66 7.46
N ASN A 64 26.56 19.70 7.63
CA ASN A 64 26.45 20.78 6.64
C ASN A 64 27.67 21.71 6.72
N GLU A 65 27.73 22.68 5.81
CA GLU A 65 28.83 23.68 5.74
C GLU A 65 28.98 24.50 7.03
N LYS A 66 27.93 24.59 7.85
CA LYS A 66 27.92 25.27 9.15
C LYS A 66 28.25 24.34 10.31
N GLY A 67 28.68 23.09 10.06
CA GLY A 67 29.05 22.11 11.06
C GLY A 67 27.87 21.47 11.83
N LYS A 68 26.60 21.80 11.48
CA LYS A 68 25.42 21.18 12.10
C LYS A 68 25.11 19.85 11.44
N LEU A 69 24.65 18.88 12.26
CA LEU A 69 24.16 17.60 11.77
C LEU A 69 22.77 17.83 11.12
N GLU A 70 22.63 17.41 9.88
CA GLU A 70 21.38 17.42 9.14
C GLU A 70 21.16 16.07 8.46
N TRP A 71 19.89 15.72 8.23
CA TRP A 71 19.52 14.56 7.46
C TRP A 71 19.59 14.88 5.97
N GLY A 72 20.46 14.19 5.25
CA GLY A 72 20.65 14.48 3.83
C GLY A 72 21.34 13.34 3.08
N PRO A 73 21.48 13.46 1.76
CA PRO A 73 22.14 12.45 0.96
C PRO A 73 23.63 12.39 1.33
N ILE A 74 24.10 11.18 1.71
CA ILE A 74 25.50 10.89 2.02
C ILE A 74 26.24 10.29 0.83
N LYS A 75 25.50 9.61 -0.05
CA LYS A 75 26.04 8.98 -1.25
C LYS A 75 25.04 9.09 -2.39
N THR A 76 25.52 9.56 -3.54
CA THR A 76 24.77 9.59 -4.79
C THR A 76 25.54 8.77 -5.82
N THR A 77 24.86 7.85 -6.50
CA THR A 77 25.45 7.01 -7.54
C THR A 77 24.52 7.01 -8.73
N SER A 78 25.00 7.34 -9.92
CA SER A 78 24.25 7.30 -11.16
C SER A 78 24.66 6.10 -12.01
N ILE A 79 23.68 5.39 -12.54
CA ILE A 79 23.88 4.32 -13.53
C ILE A 79 23.34 4.83 -14.85
N THR A 80 24.23 5.02 -15.81
CA THR A 80 23.89 5.55 -17.13
C THR A 80 23.60 4.40 -18.10
N ARG A 81 22.50 4.50 -18.83
CA ARG A 81 22.12 3.58 -19.92
C ARG A 81 21.58 4.41 -21.09
N SER A 82 22.36 4.56 -22.10
CA SER A 82 22.05 5.37 -23.28
C SER A 82 20.71 5.00 -23.94
N GLY A 83 19.95 6.01 -24.37
CA GLY A 83 18.70 5.86 -25.11
C GLY A 83 17.43 5.73 -24.27
N ARG A 84 17.48 5.87 -22.94
CA ARG A 84 16.32 5.82 -22.06
C ARG A 84 15.73 7.20 -21.83
N LYS A 85 14.43 7.34 -22.07
CA LYS A 85 13.68 8.53 -21.61
C LYS A 85 13.40 8.39 -20.13
N GLY A 86 14.01 9.21 -19.28
CA GLY A 86 13.68 9.30 -17.85
C GLY A 86 12.27 9.85 -17.64
N THR A 87 11.60 9.37 -16.61
CA THR A 87 10.28 9.88 -16.22
C THR A 87 10.37 11.07 -15.26
N GLY A 88 11.53 11.30 -14.68
CA GLY A 88 11.75 12.31 -13.64
C GLY A 88 11.10 11.96 -12.30
N THR A 89 10.52 10.75 -12.18
CA THR A 89 9.89 10.32 -10.93
C THR A 89 10.95 9.84 -9.95
N GLU A 90 10.89 10.36 -8.72
CA GLU A 90 11.68 9.91 -7.59
C GLU A 90 10.90 8.85 -6.81
N TYR A 91 11.50 7.68 -6.61
CA TYR A 91 10.95 6.60 -5.79
C TYR A 91 11.72 6.56 -4.47
N CYS A 92 11.01 6.67 -3.35
CA CYS A 92 11.62 6.78 -2.02
C CYS A 92 11.21 5.63 -1.11
N PHE A 93 12.17 5.22 -0.27
CA PHE A 93 11.88 4.45 0.94
C PHE A 93 12.22 5.32 2.15
N ALA A 94 11.28 5.43 3.08
CA ALA A 94 11.40 6.25 4.26
C ALA A 94 11.33 5.42 5.54
N ILE A 95 11.75 6.01 6.67
CA ILE A 95 11.93 5.28 7.93
C ILE A 95 10.59 4.91 8.57
N ILE A 96 9.60 5.79 8.48
CA ILE A 96 8.33 5.61 9.18
C ILE A 96 7.41 4.74 8.32
N PRO A 97 7.16 3.46 8.69
CA PRO A 97 6.49 2.49 7.81
C PRO A 97 4.95 2.63 7.81
N PHE A 98 4.40 3.65 8.47
CA PHE A 98 2.96 3.86 8.60
C PHE A 98 2.40 4.70 7.46
N GLY A 99 2.64 4.29 6.21
CA GLY A 99 2.06 5.03 5.11
C GLY A 99 2.92 5.12 3.87
N GLY A 100 2.60 6.09 3.07
CA GLY A 100 3.26 6.45 1.84
C GLY A 100 2.56 7.66 1.26
N TYR A 101 3.06 8.17 0.15
CA TYR A 101 2.40 9.22 -0.59
C TYR A 101 2.84 9.27 -2.04
N VAL A 102 1.96 9.77 -2.88
CA VAL A 102 2.26 10.08 -4.28
C VAL A 102 2.18 11.58 -4.48
N LYS A 103 3.32 12.20 -4.81
CA LYS A 103 3.36 13.61 -5.20
C LYS A 103 3.18 13.72 -6.71
N VAL A 104 2.12 14.39 -7.13
CA VAL A 104 1.83 14.66 -8.54
C VAL A 104 1.85 16.16 -8.84
N ALA A 105 2.19 16.52 -10.06
CA ALA A 105 2.21 17.91 -10.48
C ALA A 105 0.79 18.50 -10.46
N GLY A 106 0.68 19.75 -9.97
CA GLY A 106 -0.56 20.51 -9.95
C GLY A 106 -1.48 20.22 -8.78
N ILE A 107 -1.01 19.53 -7.73
CA ILE A 107 -1.68 19.43 -6.44
C ILE A 107 -0.77 20.00 -5.36
N ILE A 108 -1.34 20.78 -4.45
CA ILE A 108 -0.69 21.19 -3.20
C ILE A 108 -0.57 19.96 -2.34
N ASP A 109 0.66 19.53 -2.07
CA ASP A 109 0.92 18.50 -1.08
C ASP A 109 1.10 19.12 0.32
N GLU A 110 1.32 18.29 1.32
CA GLU A 110 1.56 18.71 2.70
C GLU A 110 2.77 19.65 2.85
N SER A 111 3.62 19.78 1.82
CA SER A 111 4.77 20.69 1.81
C SER A 111 4.42 22.14 1.44
N MET A 112 3.15 22.41 1.11
CA MET A 112 2.62 23.73 0.73
C MET A 112 3.33 24.42 -0.44
N ASP A 113 4.20 23.72 -1.16
CA ASP A 113 4.99 24.20 -2.29
C ASP A 113 4.33 23.82 -3.63
N ALA A 114 3.14 24.31 -3.92
CA ALA A 114 2.56 24.07 -5.23
C ALA A 114 2.34 25.39 -5.98
N THR A 115 3.19 25.66 -6.90
CA THR A 115 2.96 26.63 -7.96
C THR A 115 2.19 25.93 -9.08
N TYR A 116 0.86 26.16 -9.15
CA TYR A 116 0.06 25.76 -10.29
C TYR A 116 0.43 26.59 -11.51
N LYS A 117 1.04 25.97 -12.52
CA LYS A 117 1.57 26.62 -13.72
C LYS A 117 0.65 26.50 -14.93
N HIS A 118 -0.50 25.82 -14.78
CA HIS A 118 -1.43 25.51 -15.88
C HIS A 118 -0.82 24.62 -16.99
N GLU A 119 0.16 23.80 -16.63
CA GLU A 119 0.82 22.93 -17.58
C GLU A 119 -0.03 21.68 -17.90
N PRO A 120 0.00 21.16 -19.13
CA PRO A 120 -0.82 20.01 -19.54
C PRO A 120 -0.56 18.71 -18.74
N TYR A 121 0.59 18.58 -18.09
CA TYR A 121 0.95 17.45 -17.25
C TYR A 121 0.51 17.59 -15.79
N GLU A 122 -0.13 18.70 -15.42
CA GLU A 122 -0.65 18.93 -14.07
C GLU A 122 -2.07 18.35 -13.92
N LEU A 123 -2.38 17.79 -12.75
CA LEU A 123 -3.68 17.17 -12.51
C LEU A 123 -4.83 18.18 -12.61
N MET A 124 -4.65 19.39 -12.09
CA MET A 124 -5.68 20.44 -12.15
C MET A 124 -5.98 20.93 -13.56
N SER A 125 -5.05 20.75 -14.50
CA SER A 125 -5.26 21.05 -15.92
C SER A 125 -6.03 19.97 -16.68
N LYS A 126 -6.29 18.81 -16.05
CA LYS A 126 -7.01 17.69 -16.67
C LYS A 126 -8.52 17.87 -16.58
N PRO A 127 -9.29 17.29 -17.51
CA PRO A 127 -10.76 17.24 -17.43
C PRO A 127 -11.24 16.64 -16.08
N LYS A 128 -12.39 17.08 -15.61
CA LYS A 128 -12.92 16.67 -14.30
C LYS A 128 -13.04 15.16 -14.12
N TRP A 129 -13.45 14.43 -15.15
CA TRP A 129 -13.53 12.98 -15.10
C TRP A 129 -12.16 12.30 -14.85
N GLN A 130 -11.06 12.86 -15.39
CA GLN A 130 -9.71 12.36 -15.13
C GLN A 130 -9.25 12.69 -13.70
N GLN A 131 -9.65 13.86 -13.17
CA GLN A 131 -9.42 14.19 -11.77
C GLN A 131 -10.16 13.21 -10.84
N ILE A 132 -11.44 12.91 -11.13
CA ILE A 132 -12.24 11.92 -10.39
C ILE A 132 -11.61 10.53 -10.48
N TRP A 133 -11.17 10.13 -11.68
CA TRP A 133 -10.46 8.86 -11.88
C TRP A 133 -9.22 8.76 -10.97
N PHE A 134 -8.39 9.79 -10.95
CA PHE A 134 -7.22 9.85 -10.08
C PHE A 134 -7.62 9.76 -8.60
N MET A 135 -8.58 10.56 -8.16
CA MET A 135 -9.02 10.60 -6.76
C MET A 135 -9.61 9.26 -6.28
N SER A 136 -10.29 8.53 -7.15
CA SER A 136 -10.92 7.24 -6.83
C SER A 136 -9.95 6.05 -6.89
N ALA A 137 -8.82 6.20 -7.56
CA ALA A 137 -7.94 5.10 -7.92
C ALA A 137 -7.39 4.32 -6.72
N GLY A 138 -7.06 5.01 -5.63
CA GLY A 138 -6.58 4.37 -4.40
C GLY A 138 -7.63 3.44 -3.80
N VAL A 139 -8.86 3.89 -3.70
CA VAL A 139 -9.98 3.09 -3.17
C VAL A 139 -10.29 1.91 -4.09
N ILE A 140 -10.27 2.12 -5.41
CA ILE A 140 -10.48 1.07 -6.40
C ILE A 140 -9.42 -0.03 -6.24
N MET A 141 -8.15 0.33 -6.08
CA MET A 141 -7.08 -0.64 -5.90
C MET A 141 -7.21 -1.44 -4.59
N ASN A 142 -7.62 -0.80 -3.49
CA ASN A 142 -7.89 -1.51 -2.24
C ASN A 142 -9.08 -2.46 -2.36
N THR A 143 -10.13 -2.07 -3.10
CA THR A 143 -11.28 -2.93 -3.39
C THR A 143 -10.87 -4.14 -4.22
N LEU A 144 -10.05 -3.94 -5.25
CA LEU A 144 -9.49 -5.04 -6.05
C LEU A 144 -8.62 -5.97 -5.21
N LEU A 145 -7.79 -5.43 -4.32
CA LEU A 145 -6.99 -6.24 -3.39
C LEU A 145 -7.87 -7.09 -2.49
N ALA A 146 -8.92 -6.50 -1.89
CA ALA A 146 -9.87 -7.24 -1.07
C ALA A 146 -10.54 -8.37 -1.87
N PHE A 147 -10.99 -8.10 -3.09
CA PHE A 147 -11.57 -9.11 -3.97
C PHE A 147 -10.61 -10.25 -4.25
N VAL A 148 -9.34 -9.96 -4.56
CA VAL A 148 -8.31 -10.99 -4.81
C VAL A 148 -8.07 -11.84 -3.56
N ILE A 149 -7.94 -11.21 -2.38
CA ILE A 149 -7.72 -11.94 -1.12
C ILE A 149 -8.91 -12.84 -0.81
N PHE A 150 -10.15 -12.33 -0.85
CA PHE A 150 -11.36 -13.13 -0.55
C PHE A 150 -11.54 -14.26 -1.54
N THR A 151 -11.29 -14.03 -2.83
CA THR A 151 -11.36 -15.08 -3.85
C THR A 151 -10.31 -16.18 -3.58
N GLY A 152 -9.08 -15.79 -3.26
CA GLY A 152 -8.00 -16.70 -2.92
C GLY A 152 -8.33 -17.54 -1.67
N LEU A 153 -8.82 -16.91 -0.63
CA LEU A 153 -9.24 -17.59 0.60
C LEU A 153 -10.41 -18.55 0.35
N SER A 154 -11.44 -18.10 -0.39
CA SER A 154 -12.57 -18.98 -0.75
C SER A 154 -12.15 -20.18 -1.57
N TYR A 155 -11.21 -19.99 -2.48
CA TYR A 155 -10.68 -21.07 -3.29
C TYR A 155 -9.88 -22.07 -2.45
N SER A 156 -9.04 -21.60 -1.53
CA SER A 156 -8.18 -22.46 -0.70
C SER A 156 -8.96 -23.17 0.43
N SER A 157 -9.98 -22.51 1.00
CA SER A 157 -10.79 -23.08 2.09
C SER A 157 -11.88 -24.05 1.61
N GLY A 158 -12.14 -24.09 0.30
CA GLY A 158 -13.21 -24.89 -0.27
C GLY A 158 -14.61 -24.34 0.07
N LYS A 159 -15.65 -25.01 -0.40
CA LYS A 159 -17.02 -24.65 -0.03
C LYS A 159 -17.34 -25.23 1.34
N PRO A 160 -17.85 -24.46 2.30
CA PRO A 160 -18.38 -25.02 3.52
C PRO A 160 -19.54 -25.96 3.15
N ILE A 161 -19.39 -27.25 3.42
CA ILE A 161 -20.49 -28.22 3.26
C ILE A 161 -21.38 -28.00 4.48
N ILE A 162 -22.48 -27.31 4.28
CA ILE A 162 -23.54 -27.25 5.30
C ILE A 162 -24.19 -28.60 5.28
N SER A 163 -23.82 -29.47 6.21
CA SER A 163 -24.52 -30.71 6.45
C SER A 163 -25.88 -30.41 7.07
N ASN A 164 -26.95 -30.81 6.40
CA ASN A 164 -28.29 -30.75 7.00
C ASN A 164 -28.49 -31.84 8.07
N GLU A 165 -27.49 -32.67 8.32
CA GLU A 165 -27.55 -33.64 9.38
C GLU A 165 -27.20 -33.00 10.72
N PRO A 166 -27.96 -33.27 11.78
CA PRO A 166 -27.72 -32.73 13.11
C PRO A 166 -26.54 -33.45 13.78
N VAL A 167 -25.35 -33.26 13.25
CA VAL A 167 -24.08 -33.80 13.76
C VAL A 167 -23.32 -32.75 14.52
N ILE A 168 -22.85 -33.11 15.71
CA ILE A 168 -21.99 -32.23 16.52
C ILE A 168 -20.62 -32.15 15.85
N ASN A 169 -20.23 -30.96 15.41
CA ASN A 169 -18.95 -30.77 14.75
C ASN A 169 -17.81 -30.57 15.74
N GLU A 170 -17.98 -29.64 16.69
CA GLU A 170 -16.97 -29.29 17.69
C GLU A 170 -17.62 -29.00 19.03
N LEU A 171 -16.96 -29.44 20.11
CA LEU A 171 -17.38 -29.18 21.49
C LEU A 171 -16.34 -28.28 22.18
N LEU A 172 -16.81 -27.28 22.87
CA LEU A 172 -15.94 -26.46 23.71
C LEU A 172 -15.75 -27.15 25.06
N PRO A 173 -14.50 -27.44 25.47
CA PRO A 173 -14.21 -28.14 26.72
C PRO A 173 -14.79 -27.39 27.94
N GLY A 174 -15.37 -28.19 28.87
CA GLY A 174 -15.93 -27.66 30.11
C GLY A 174 -17.31 -27.01 30.01
N LEU A 175 -17.95 -27.00 28.85
CA LEU A 175 -19.33 -26.56 28.68
C LEU A 175 -20.34 -27.69 28.91
N PRO A 176 -21.64 -27.38 29.15
CA PRO A 176 -22.66 -28.37 29.49
C PRO A 176 -22.73 -29.57 28.54
N ALA A 177 -22.49 -29.36 27.25
CA ALA A 177 -22.51 -30.44 26.25
C ALA A 177 -21.32 -31.42 26.44
N ASP A 178 -20.15 -30.91 26.76
CA ASP A 178 -18.96 -31.72 27.07
C ASP A 178 -19.12 -32.47 28.39
N ILE A 179 -19.65 -31.79 29.41
CA ILE A 179 -19.94 -32.38 30.74
C ILE A 179 -21.01 -33.48 30.61
N ALA A 180 -21.96 -33.30 29.71
CA ALA A 180 -22.99 -34.32 29.44
C ALA A 180 -22.46 -35.51 28.65
N GLY A 181 -21.17 -35.54 28.26
CA GLY A 181 -20.52 -36.63 27.60
C GLY A 181 -20.75 -36.72 26.08
N LEU A 182 -21.28 -35.68 25.45
CA LEU A 182 -21.37 -35.58 23.99
C LEU A 182 -19.98 -35.52 23.37
N ARG A 183 -19.85 -36.01 22.14
CA ARG A 183 -18.58 -36.01 21.40
C ARG A 183 -18.75 -35.44 20.00
N SER A 184 -17.66 -34.90 19.45
CA SER A 184 -17.62 -34.57 18.05
C SER A 184 -17.92 -35.76 17.17
N GLY A 185 -18.82 -35.63 16.20
CA GLY A 185 -19.33 -36.73 15.36
C GLY A 185 -20.65 -37.34 15.85
N ASP A 186 -21.10 -37.02 17.07
CA ASP A 186 -22.40 -37.54 17.55
C ASP A 186 -23.56 -36.95 16.75
N LYS A 187 -24.51 -37.77 16.38
CA LYS A 187 -25.71 -37.36 15.65
C LYS A 187 -26.91 -37.27 16.59
N ILE A 188 -27.46 -36.06 16.70
CA ILE A 188 -28.66 -35.82 17.50
C ILE A 188 -29.85 -36.43 16.76
N LYS A 189 -30.49 -37.45 17.37
CA LYS A 189 -31.66 -38.11 16.78
C LYS A 189 -32.98 -37.50 17.26
N MET A 190 -33.04 -37.07 18.51
CA MET A 190 -34.25 -36.56 19.11
C MET A 190 -33.88 -35.64 20.30
N VAL A 191 -34.62 -34.59 20.49
CA VAL A 191 -34.57 -33.74 21.69
C VAL A 191 -35.93 -33.87 22.33
N GLU A 192 -35.96 -34.51 23.52
CA GLU A 192 -37.17 -34.58 24.33
C GLU A 192 -37.20 -33.39 25.30
N GLY A 193 -38.37 -32.72 25.39
CA GLY A 193 -38.58 -31.59 26.32
C GLY A 193 -39.31 -32.07 27.57
#